data_114e29e93c63bc48adfd22df07c2a0e5
#
_entry.id   114e29e93c63bc48adfd22df07c2a0e5
#
_cell.length_a   1.000
_cell.length_b   1.000
_cell.length_c   1.000
_cell.angle_alpha   90.00
_cell.angle_beta   90.00
_cell.angle_gamma   90.00
#
_symmetry.space_group_name_H-M   'P 1'
#
loop_
_entity.id
_entity.type
_entity.pdbx_description
1 polymer ?
#
loop_
_entity_poly.entity_id
_entity_poly.type
_entity_poly.pdbx_seq_one_letter_code
_entity_poly.pdbx_strand_id
1 'polypeptide(L)'
;MSAISPTPSGKRLDSWKEIAVFFGRDERTVSRWEKEQGLPVHRLPGTKGRVYAYTDELTAWSAAPRNALAAVVDERSAAQPEAEPSGLTVVAGRGAGSEPAAGEGSPVAESAPDFHRSNVRVLTAVILGLGAIALVLFPLSTSRRFRNVRPTAPQARQSPPISDAVLASTHAHDAEAEQLYLKGRYYWSKRTPDDLNKALDYFMQAVVHDPNYSQAYVGLADCYNLMREYTLMPSSEAYPRALAAAKKAVELDDQSSEAHASLAFVSFFGMWEIAAGEREFRRAIDLNPKNPAPHHWYANYLLALHRYPEALTEIDQAESLDPASSAILADRGNILWATGRHTEALSSLKQMEGRDPGFRSVHLYLEYAYLRERDYPNFLAELRKNAALVHDASALESATAAEKGFAAGGARGMFDAMLRVQKKLYLQHSVSPITIATTYALVGNKAETLRCLQSAYEQRDGSLLFVETYPEFESLHDEPAYRDLLARMNLPLQDAQ
;
A
#
# COMPACT_ATOMS: atom_id res chain seq x y z
N MET A 1 -19.18 -46.61 18.04
CA MET A 1 -17.71 -46.76 18.00
C MET A 1 -17.16 -45.34 18.01
N SER A 2 -16.68 -44.88 19.16
CA SER A 2 -16.09 -43.56 19.32
C SER A 2 -14.74 -43.54 18.60
N ALA A 3 -14.59 -42.60 17.66
CA ALA A 3 -13.31 -42.33 17.02
C ALA A 3 -12.35 -41.75 18.07
N ILE A 4 -11.27 -42.44 18.35
CA ILE A 4 -10.16 -41.99 19.18
C ILE A 4 -9.43 -40.92 18.33
N SER A 5 -9.51 -39.67 18.74
CA SER A 5 -8.70 -38.59 18.15
C SER A 5 -7.21 -38.92 18.34
N PRO A 6 -6.36 -38.79 17.32
CA PRO A 6 -4.93 -39.05 17.46
C PRO A 6 -4.32 -38.10 18.51
N THR A 7 -3.45 -38.63 19.35
CA THR A 7 -2.73 -37.86 20.37
C THR A 7 -1.83 -36.84 19.64
N PRO A 8 -1.86 -35.54 19.99
CA PRO A 8 -0.99 -34.55 19.37
C PRO A 8 0.49 -34.93 19.54
N SER A 9 1.27 -34.87 18.45
CA SER A 9 2.67 -35.29 18.44
C SER A 9 3.64 -34.11 18.32
N GLY A 10 3.12 -32.91 18.15
CA GLY A 10 3.90 -31.69 17.98
C GLY A 10 4.45 -31.11 19.29
N LYS A 11 5.37 -30.12 19.13
CA LYS A 11 5.89 -29.37 20.29
C LYS A 11 4.74 -28.56 20.91
N ARG A 12 4.61 -28.65 22.25
CA ARG A 12 3.64 -27.86 22.99
C ARG A 12 4.15 -26.42 23.20
N LEU A 13 3.28 -25.44 22.92
CA LEU A 13 3.48 -24.02 23.18
C LEU A 13 2.56 -23.62 24.34
N ASP A 14 3.10 -23.04 25.41
CA ASP A 14 2.41 -22.90 26.70
C ASP A 14 1.88 -21.49 27.01
N SER A 15 1.88 -20.58 26.01
CA SER A 15 1.41 -19.22 26.19
C SER A 15 0.92 -18.60 24.89
N TRP A 16 0.08 -17.58 24.99
CA TRP A 16 -0.29 -16.72 23.85
C TRP A 16 0.93 -16.15 23.13
N LYS A 17 1.97 -15.82 23.88
CA LYS A 17 3.21 -15.27 23.31
C LYS A 17 3.92 -16.30 22.43
N GLU A 18 4.02 -17.56 22.85
CA GLU A 18 4.66 -18.61 22.06
C GLU A 18 3.83 -18.97 20.82
N ILE A 19 2.49 -19.00 20.94
CA ILE A 19 1.58 -19.20 19.80
C ILE A 19 1.70 -18.05 18.81
N ALA A 20 1.79 -16.81 19.29
CA ALA A 20 1.98 -15.64 18.47
C ALA A 20 3.34 -15.65 17.71
N VAL A 21 4.41 -16.08 18.39
CA VAL A 21 5.73 -16.27 17.77
C VAL A 21 5.69 -17.33 16.68
N PHE A 22 4.97 -18.44 16.90
CA PHE A 22 4.82 -19.51 15.91
C PHE A 22 4.22 -19.02 14.59
N PHE A 23 3.27 -18.09 14.64
CA PHE A 23 2.64 -17.49 13.46
C PHE A 23 3.30 -16.20 13.01
N GLY A 24 4.34 -15.70 13.69
CA GLY A 24 4.91 -14.39 13.42
C GLY A 24 3.93 -13.24 13.63
N ARG A 25 2.99 -13.37 14.60
CA ARG A 25 1.92 -12.40 14.88
C ARG A 25 1.96 -11.94 16.34
N ASP A 26 1.17 -10.93 16.67
CA ASP A 26 0.97 -10.50 18.06
C ASP A 26 -0.08 -11.34 18.79
N GLU A 27 -0.05 -11.29 20.14
CA GLU A 27 -0.93 -12.09 20.98
C GLU A 27 -2.43 -11.75 20.80
N ARG A 28 -2.76 -10.51 20.45
CA ARG A 28 -4.15 -10.08 20.22
C ARG A 28 -4.70 -10.71 18.97
N THR A 29 -3.89 -10.75 17.91
CA THR A 29 -4.26 -11.36 16.62
C THR A 29 -4.53 -12.87 16.78
N VAL A 30 -3.64 -13.62 17.42
CA VAL A 30 -3.86 -15.07 17.61
C VAL A 30 -4.98 -15.38 18.58
N SER A 31 -5.20 -14.54 19.61
CA SER A 31 -6.34 -14.66 20.52
C SER A 31 -7.67 -14.35 19.82
N ARG A 32 -7.66 -13.47 18.83
CA ARG A 32 -8.82 -13.23 17.97
C ARG A 32 -9.10 -14.43 17.07
N TRP A 33 -8.07 -15.04 16.48
CA TRP A 33 -8.22 -16.24 15.65
C TRP A 33 -8.81 -17.42 16.42
N GLU A 34 -8.49 -17.59 17.72
CA GLU A 34 -9.16 -18.58 18.56
C GLU A 34 -10.66 -18.36 18.60
N LYS A 35 -11.09 -17.11 18.79
CA LYS A 35 -12.51 -16.76 18.96
C LYS A 35 -13.30 -16.76 17.66
N GLU A 36 -12.69 -16.30 16.57
CA GLU A 36 -13.37 -16.01 15.32
C GLU A 36 -13.14 -17.08 14.25
N GLN A 37 -12.01 -17.78 14.32
CA GLN A 37 -11.59 -18.70 13.27
C GLN A 37 -11.33 -20.12 13.77
N GLY A 38 -11.57 -20.38 15.07
CA GLY A 38 -11.40 -21.71 15.66
C GLY A 38 -9.95 -22.18 15.69
N LEU A 39 -8.98 -21.24 15.91
CA LEU A 39 -7.59 -21.63 16.15
C LEU A 39 -7.52 -22.65 17.29
N PRO A 40 -6.91 -23.84 17.12
CA PRO A 40 -6.89 -24.90 18.14
C PRO A 40 -6.01 -24.50 19.32
N VAL A 41 -6.65 -23.93 20.33
CA VAL A 41 -6.02 -23.51 21.59
C VAL A 41 -6.71 -24.20 22.74
N HIS A 42 -5.93 -24.87 23.59
CA HIS A 42 -6.40 -25.60 24.75
C HIS A 42 -6.22 -24.75 26.01
N ARG A 43 -7.07 -24.99 27.02
CA ARG A 43 -7.03 -24.33 28.33
C ARG A 43 -6.69 -25.28 29.42
N LEU A 44 -5.75 -24.90 30.30
CA LEU A 44 -5.41 -25.70 31.46
C LEU A 44 -6.54 -25.67 32.51
N PRO A 45 -7.06 -26.83 32.95
CA PRO A 45 -8.09 -26.90 33.99
C PRO A 45 -7.63 -26.21 35.29
N GLY A 46 -8.48 -25.34 35.86
CA GLY A 46 -8.21 -24.71 37.16
C GLY A 46 -7.33 -23.44 37.13
N THR A 47 -6.82 -23.04 35.98
CA THR A 47 -5.99 -21.82 35.89
C THR A 47 -6.65 -20.78 34.98
N LYS A 48 -7.11 -19.64 35.58
CA LYS A 48 -7.67 -18.55 34.78
C LYS A 48 -6.62 -18.01 33.80
N GLY A 49 -6.86 -18.24 32.51
CA GLY A 49 -6.12 -17.55 31.42
C GLY A 49 -4.88 -18.27 30.87
N ARG A 50 -4.44 -19.41 31.42
CA ARG A 50 -3.33 -20.17 30.83
C ARG A 50 -3.83 -21.04 29.68
N VAL A 51 -3.17 -20.85 28.51
CA VAL A 51 -3.47 -21.56 27.27
C VAL A 51 -2.25 -22.31 26.78
N TYR A 52 -2.50 -23.40 26.01
CA TYR A 52 -1.47 -24.09 25.26
C TYR A 52 -2.01 -24.56 23.91
N ALA A 53 -1.12 -24.83 22.98
CA ALA A 53 -1.44 -25.39 21.67
C ALA A 53 -0.30 -26.31 21.22
N TYR A 54 -0.58 -27.25 20.31
CA TYR A 54 0.43 -28.10 19.72
C TYR A 54 0.79 -27.61 18.29
N THR A 55 2.07 -27.64 17.94
CA THR A 55 2.55 -27.12 16.65
C THR A 55 2.00 -27.88 15.45
N ASP A 56 1.71 -29.16 15.57
CA ASP A 56 1.05 -29.96 14.54
C ASP A 56 -0.42 -29.58 14.33
N GLU A 57 -1.17 -29.30 15.41
CA GLU A 57 -2.54 -28.79 15.33
C GLU A 57 -2.58 -27.39 14.69
N LEU A 58 -1.64 -26.51 15.09
CA LEU A 58 -1.51 -25.15 14.52
C LEU A 58 -1.13 -25.20 13.05
N THR A 59 -0.23 -26.09 12.67
CA THR A 59 0.18 -26.31 11.27
C THR A 59 -0.97 -26.86 10.45
N ALA A 60 -1.68 -27.86 10.95
CA ALA A 60 -2.86 -28.42 10.29
C ALA A 60 -3.98 -27.38 10.14
N TRP A 61 -4.19 -26.54 11.16
CA TRP A 61 -5.15 -25.44 11.09
C TRP A 61 -4.74 -24.39 10.07
N SER A 62 -3.45 -24.03 9.98
CA SER A 62 -2.94 -23.06 8.99
C SER A 62 -2.97 -23.60 7.57
N ALA A 63 -2.82 -24.91 7.39
CA ALA A 63 -2.88 -25.60 6.10
C ALA A 63 -4.30 -25.97 5.65
N ALA A 64 -5.30 -25.79 6.52
CA ALA A 64 -6.70 -26.02 6.16
C ALA A 64 -7.14 -25.04 5.07
N PRO A 65 -8.07 -25.41 4.16
CA PRO A 65 -8.45 -24.60 2.98
C PRO A 65 -9.00 -23.20 3.27
N ARG A 66 -9.09 -22.82 4.55
CA ARG A 66 -9.36 -21.44 5.00
C ARG A 66 -8.28 -20.44 4.58
N ASN A 67 -7.11 -20.91 4.14
CA ASN A 67 -5.99 -20.13 3.63
C ASN A 67 -5.73 -20.41 2.13
N ALA A 68 -6.76 -20.50 1.32
CA ALA A 68 -6.65 -20.85 -0.11
C ALA A 68 -5.64 -19.99 -0.89
N LEU A 69 -5.35 -18.77 -0.43
CA LEU A 69 -4.35 -17.89 -1.06
C LEU A 69 -2.90 -18.24 -0.70
N ALA A 70 -2.64 -18.86 0.45
CA ALA A 70 -1.28 -19.28 0.83
C ALA A 70 -0.86 -20.55 0.07
N ALA A 71 -1.78 -21.46 -0.21
CA ALA A 71 -1.51 -22.70 -0.93
C ALA A 71 -1.10 -22.49 -2.41
N VAL A 72 -1.64 -21.47 -3.06
CA VAL A 72 -1.32 -21.14 -4.47
C VAL A 72 0.11 -20.61 -4.65
N VAL A 73 0.71 -20.06 -3.60
CA VAL A 73 2.09 -19.54 -3.63
C VAL A 73 3.10 -20.67 -3.42
N ASP A 74 2.77 -21.67 -2.61
CA ASP A 74 3.70 -22.77 -2.25
C ASP A 74 3.88 -23.82 -3.37
N GLU A 75 2.82 -24.11 -4.15
CA GLU A 75 2.92 -25.10 -5.23
C GLU A 75 3.82 -24.68 -6.41
N ARG A 76 4.04 -23.38 -6.63
CA ARG A 76 4.91 -22.88 -7.70
C ARG A 76 6.38 -22.70 -7.29
N SER A 77 6.69 -22.66 -6.01
CA SER A 77 8.08 -22.65 -5.50
C SER A 77 8.74 -24.01 -5.55
N ALA A 78 7.97 -25.10 -5.66
CA ALA A 78 8.46 -26.47 -5.69
C ALA A 78 8.82 -27.01 -7.08
N ALA A 79 8.66 -26.20 -8.16
CA ALA A 79 8.90 -26.61 -9.54
C ALA A 79 10.06 -25.86 -10.21
N GLN A 80 11.25 -25.87 -9.61
CA GLN A 80 12.50 -25.58 -10.31
C GLN A 80 13.45 -26.76 -10.18
N PRO A 81 14.04 -27.27 -11.29
CA PRO A 81 14.97 -28.40 -11.24
C PRO A 81 16.32 -27.97 -10.68
N GLU A 82 16.82 -28.77 -9.75
CA GLU A 82 18.16 -28.68 -9.19
C GLU A 82 19.22 -28.80 -10.27
N ALA A 83 20.13 -27.82 -10.35
CA ALA A 83 21.39 -27.92 -11.10
C ALA A 83 22.48 -28.30 -10.08
N GLU A 84 23.11 -29.44 -10.32
CA GLU A 84 24.20 -29.98 -9.52
C GLU A 84 25.45 -29.06 -9.50
N PRO A 85 26.19 -28.99 -8.38
CA PRO A 85 27.45 -28.27 -8.34
C PRO A 85 28.62 -29.17 -8.67
N SER A 86 29.36 -28.81 -9.69
CA SER A 86 30.69 -29.40 -9.98
C SER A 86 31.72 -28.81 -9.05
N GLY A 87 32.46 -29.68 -8.37
CA GLY A 87 33.45 -29.37 -7.37
C GLY A 87 34.74 -28.71 -7.90
N LEU A 88 35.42 -28.02 -7.00
CA LEU A 88 36.88 -27.86 -7.03
C LEU A 88 37.45 -27.70 -5.59
N THR A 89 38.59 -28.31 -5.44
CA THR A 89 39.30 -28.83 -4.29
C THR A 89 40.04 -27.76 -3.46
N VAL A 90 40.07 -28.01 -2.19
CA VAL A 90 40.93 -27.56 -1.06
C VAL A 90 42.39 -27.24 -1.40
N VAL A 91 42.94 -26.14 -0.81
CA VAL A 91 44.29 -26.11 -0.28
C VAL A 91 44.32 -25.37 1.07
N ALA A 92 44.91 -26.03 2.07
CA ALA A 92 45.10 -25.58 3.44
C ALA A 92 46.39 -24.74 3.61
N GLY A 93 46.37 -23.80 4.53
CA GLY A 93 47.58 -23.10 4.98
C GLY A 93 47.45 -22.68 6.45
N ARG A 94 48.32 -23.27 7.29
CA ARG A 94 48.45 -23.08 8.74
C ARG A 94 49.29 -21.84 9.10
N GLY A 95 49.05 -21.31 10.34
CA GLY A 95 50.00 -20.57 11.18
C GLY A 95 49.29 -19.57 12.07
N ALA A 96 49.08 -19.79 13.32
CA ALA A 96 49.85 -19.89 14.54
C ALA A 96 50.19 -18.53 15.20
N GLY A 97 49.63 -18.36 16.42
CA GLY A 97 50.26 -17.64 17.56
C GLY A 97 49.79 -16.19 17.74
N SER A 98 49.42 -15.69 18.85
CA SER A 98 49.65 -15.94 20.28
C SER A 98 48.83 -14.91 21.09
N GLU A 99 48.23 -15.34 22.19
CA GLU A 99 47.84 -14.51 23.34
C GLU A 99 49.11 -14.14 24.18
N PRO A 100 49.07 -13.20 25.16
CA PRO A 100 48.18 -13.29 26.32
C PRO A 100 47.85 -11.99 27.10
N ALA A 101 46.85 -12.16 28.00
CA ALA A 101 46.77 -11.73 29.40
C ALA A 101 46.23 -10.33 29.79
N ALA A 102 45.06 -10.36 30.41
CA ALA A 102 44.71 -10.13 31.84
C ALA A 102 44.67 -8.68 32.37
N GLY A 103 43.56 -8.33 33.01
CA GLY A 103 43.39 -7.16 33.88
C GLY A 103 41.96 -7.02 34.44
N GLU A 104 41.82 -7.45 35.68
CA GLU A 104 40.62 -7.51 36.52
C GLU A 104 39.90 -6.17 36.77
N GLY A 105 38.60 -6.23 37.12
CA GLY A 105 37.93 -5.18 37.86
C GLY A 105 36.41 -5.14 37.72
N SER A 106 35.65 -5.95 38.44
CA SER A 106 34.27 -5.66 38.90
C SER A 106 34.33 -5.23 40.39
N PRO A 107 33.31 -4.70 41.07
CA PRO A 107 31.88 -4.59 40.74
C PRO A 107 31.25 -3.21 41.11
N VAL A 108 29.98 -2.98 40.83
CA VAL A 108 28.92 -2.57 41.79
C VAL A 108 27.56 -2.51 41.05
N ALA A 109 26.60 -3.19 41.64
CA ALA A 109 25.21 -3.19 41.21
C ALA A 109 24.49 -1.93 41.72
N GLU A 110 23.64 -1.34 40.85
CA GLU A 110 22.55 -0.48 41.31
C GLU A 110 21.29 -0.68 40.46
N SER A 111 20.21 -0.80 41.16
CA SER A 111 18.88 -1.24 40.76
C SER A 111 18.20 -0.28 39.76
N ALA A 112 17.64 -0.83 38.71
CA ALA A 112 16.76 -0.13 37.78
C ALA A 112 15.28 -0.19 38.26
N PRO A 113 14.48 0.87 38.09
CA PRO A 113 13.03 0.79 38.22
C PRO A 113 12.40 0.33 36.88
N ASP A 114 11.46 -0.59 36.99
CA ASP A 114 10.58 -1.06 35.91
C ASP A 114 9.80 0.11 35.27
N PHE A 115 10.07 0.39 34.00
CA PHE A 115 9.22 1.21 33.17
C PHE A 115 8.47 0.34 32.15
N HIS A 116 7.18 0.30 32.31
CA HIS A 116 6.20 -0.29 31.39
C HIS A 116 6.44 0.18 29.95
N ARG A 117 6.97 -0.69 29.10
CA ARG A 117 7.11 -0.43 27.66
C ARG A 117 5.78 -0.68 27.00
N SER A 118 5.02 0.38 26.82
CA SER A 118 3.96 0.45 25.82
C SER A 118 4.60 0.59 24.44
N ASN A 119 4.70 -0.51 23.71
CA ASN A 119 5.14 -0.50 22.31
C ASN A 119 3.97 -0.04 21.42
N VAL A 120 3.80 1.26 21.26
CA VAL A 120 3.04 1.81 20.15
C VAL A 120 4.02 1.97 18.99
N ARG A 121 4.01 1.00 18.06
CA ARG A 121 4.71 1.13 16.78
C ARG A 121 3.87 2.02 15.90
N VAL A 122 4.31 3.22 15.68
CA VAL A 122 3.69 4.18 14.77
C VAL A 122 4.41 4.13 13.44
N LEU A 123 3.65 3.88 12.38
CA LEU A 123 4.14 3.88 11.01
C LEU A 123 3.92 5.26 10.43
N THR A 124 5.00 5.93 10.08
CA THR A 124 4.94 7.15 9.26
C THR A 124 4.83 6.72 7.80
N ALA A 125 3.62 6.69 7.29
CA ALA A 125 3.42 6.55 5.86
C ALA A 125 3.56 7.93 5.22
N VAL A 126 4.64 8.13 4.50
CA VAL A 126 4.73 9.21 3.54
C VAL A 126 4.22 8.65 2.23
N ILE A 127 3.19 9.30 1.63
CA ILE A 127 3.00 9.45 0.22
C ILE A 127 1.92 8.75 -0.53
N LEU A 128 1.42 9.55 -1.41
CA LEU A 128 0.65 9.40 -2.64
C LEU A 128 -0.77 8.89 -2.44
N GLY A 129 -1.63 9.88 -2.51
CA GLY A 129 -3.06 9.71 -2.60
C GLY A 129 -3.43 8.83 -3.77
N LEU A 130 -4.02 7.71 -3.49
CA LEU A 130 -4.66 6.89 -4.47
C LEU A 130 -6.15 6.76 -4.15
N GLY A 131 -6.84 7.30 -5.02
CA GLY A 131 -8.23 7.51 -5.29
C GLY A 131 -9.31 6.86 -4.44
N ALA A 132 -10.24 7.65 -4.00
CA ALA A 132 -11.52 7.22 -3.47
C ALA A 132 -12.50 6.94 -4.61
N ILE A 133 -13.28 5.87 -4.49
CA ILE A 133 -14.46 5.67 -5.32
C ILE A 133 -15.67 6.14 -4.51
N ALA A 134 -16.36 7.15 -5.01
CA ALA A 134 -17.59 7.62 -4.41
C ALA A 134 -18.78 6.73 -4.83
N LEU A 135 -19.53 6.24 -3.84
CA LEU A 135 -20.84 5.61 -4.05
C LEU A 135 -21.84 6.70 -4.45
N VAL A 136 -22.39 6.60 -5.67
CA VAL A 136 -23.48 7.42 -6.13
C VAL A 136 -24.78 6.91 -5.50
N LEU A 137 -25.32 7.64 -4.54
CA LEU A 137 -26.72 7.51 -4.11
C LEU A 137 -27.60 8.26 -5.10
N PHE A 138 -28.41 7.55 -5.85
CA PHE A 138 -29.47 8.14 -6.66
C PHE A 138 -30.61 8.64 -5.75
N PRO A 139 -31.08 9.88 -5.89
CA PRO A 139 -32.34 10.29 -5.29
C PRO A 139 -33.51 9.89 -6.22
N LEU A 140 -34.42 9.12 -5.67
CA LEU A 140 -35.77 8.95 -6.25
C LEU A 140 -36.51 10.29 -6.15
N SER A 141 -36.82 10.92 -7.26
CA SER A 141 -37.89 11.93 -7.26
C SER A 141 -38.60 12.10 -8.59
N THR A 142 -39.87 11.85 -8.48
CA THR A 142 -41.03 12.53 -9.06
C THR A 142 -41.29 12.46 -10.55
N SER A 143 -42.30 11.68 -10.81
CA SER A 143 -43.19 11.68 -11.95
C SER A 143 -43.61 13.09 -12.44
N ARG A 144 -43.35 13.41 -13.69
CA ARG A 144 -44.15 14.35 -14.45
C ARG A 144 -44.69 13.67 -15.70
N ARG A 145 -46.02 13.60 -15.75
CA ARG A 145 -46.81 13.20 -16.92
C ARG A 145 -46.53 14.12 -18.08
N PHE A 146 -46.18 13.60 -19.25
CA PHE A 146 -46.34 14.26 -20.53
C PHE A 146 -47.15 13.39 -21.50
N ARG A 147 -47.99 14.07 -22.20
CA ARG A 147 -49.09 13.65 -23.06
C ARG A 147 -48.58 12.94 -24.33
N ASN A 148 -49.34 11.92 -24.72
CA ASN A 148 -49.24 11.18 -25.98
C ASN A 148 -49.21 12.06 -27.24
N VAL A 149 -48.18 11.84 -28.07
CA VAL A 149 -48.24 12.05 -29.51
C VAL A 149 -47.66 10.79 -30.16
N ARG A 150 -48.45 10.08 -30.92
CA ARG A 150 -48.03 8.95 -31.77
C ARG A 150 -47.38 9.49 -33.03
N PRO A 151 -46.28 8.98 -33.49
CA PRO A 151 -45.91 8.87 -34.90
C PRO A 151 -45.88 7.37 -35.31
N THR A 152 -46.35 7.14 -36.49
CA THR A 152 -46.41 5.90 -37.25
C THR A 152 -44.99 5.33 -37.49
N ALA A 153 -44.82 4.04 -37.20
CA ALA A 153 -43.57 3.31 -37.37
C ALA A 153 -43.31 2.91 -38.84
N PRO A 154 -42.03 2.91 -39.29
CA PRO A 154 -41.59 2.08 -40.40
C PRO A 154 -41.27 0.67 -39.92
N GLN A 155 -41.68 -0.31 -40.70
CA GLN A 155 -41.44 -1.76 -40.45
C GLN A 155 -39.94 -2.05 -40.36
N ALA A 156 -39.47 -2.45 -39.18
CA ALA A 156 -38.12 -2.98 -38.96
C ALA A 156 -38.08 -4.45 -39.38
N ARG A 157 -37.09 -4.81 -40.18
CA ARG A 157 -36.70 -6.19 -40.48
C ARG A 157 -36.44 -6.92 -39.16
N GLN A 158 -37.11 -8.05 -38.97
CA GLN A 158 -36.86 -8.97 -37.85
C GLN A 158 -35.49 -9.58 -38.02
N SER A 159 -34.57 -9.21 -37.12
CA SER A 159 -33.36 -10.00 -36.89
C SER A 159 -33.75 -11.29 -36.16
N PRO A 160 -33.09 -12.42 -36.43
CA PRO A 160 -33.37 -13.68 -35.72
C PRO A 160 -33.19 -13.51 -34.22
N PRO A 161 -33.97 -14.21 -33.37
CA PRO A 161 -33.86 -14.12 -31.92
C PRO A 161 -32.46 -14.61 -31.53
N ILE A 162 -31.71 -13.72 -30.84
CA ILE A 162 -30.50 -14.13 -30.12
C ILE A 162 -30.97 -15.13 -29.07
N SER A 163 -30.51 -16.34 -29.18
CA SER A 163 -30.83 -17.45 -28.28
C SER A 163 -30.56 -17.00 -26.82
N ASP A 164 -31.59 -17.15 -25.96
CA ASP A 164 -31.46 -16.92 -24.49
C ASP A 164 -30.37 -17.77 -23.84
N ALA A 165 -29.78 -18.71 -24.56
CA ALA A 165 -28.62 -19.50 -24.12
C ALA A 165 -27.28 -18.72 -24.10
N VAL A 166 -27.18 -17.55 -24.78
CA VAL A 166 -25.96 -16.73 -24.80
C VAL A 166 -25.94 -15.73 -23.62
N LEU A 167 -27.10 -15.41 -23.04
CA LEU A 167 -27.24 -14.56 -21.84
C LEU A 167 -27.16 -15.33 -20.51
N ALA A 168 -27.14 -16.66 -20.55
CA ALA A 168 -27.15 -17.52 -19.36
C ALA A 168 -25.75 -17.98 -18.87
N SER A 169 -24.67 -17.47 -19.42
CA SER A 169 -23.29 -17.82 -18.97
C SER A 169 -22.63 -16.76 -18.10
N THR A 170 -23.36 -15.76 -17.63
CA THR A 170 -22.93 -15.06 -16.42
C THR A 170 -23.22 -16.01 -15.25
N HIS A 171 -22.18 -16.60 -14.68
CA HIS A 171 -22.29 -17.39 -13.45
C HIS A 171 -23.06 -16.52 -12.45
N ALA A 172 -24.26 -16.99 -12.05
CA ALA A 172 -24.97 -16.35 -10.95
C ALA A 172 -24.06 -16.51 -9.72
N HIS A 173 -23.44 -15.41 -9.30
CA HIS A 173 -22.61 -15.40 -8.10
C HIS A 173 -23.45 -15.78 -6.90
N ASP A 174 -22.83 -16.42 -5.90
CA ASP A 174 -23.48 -16.66 -4.62
C ASP A 174 -23.92 -15.30 -4.03
N ALA A 175 -25.23 -15.17 -3.73
CA ALA A 175 -25.79 -13.91 -3.22
C ALA A 175 -25.12 -13.47 -1.89
N GLU A 176 -24.60 -14.41 -1.11
CA GLU A 176 -23.86 -14.11 0.11
C GLU A 176 -22.46 -13.58 -0.22
N ALA A 177 -21.79 -14.14 -1.24
CA ALA A 177 -20.50 -13.63 -1.72
C ALA A 177 -20.63 -12.18 -2.24
N GLU A 178 -21.69 -11.86 -2.96
CA GLU A 178 -21.97 -10.49 -3.43
C GLU A 178 -22.19 -9.53 -2.26
N GLN A 179 -22.99 -9.90 -1.26
CA GLN A 179 -23.22 -9.08 -0.07
C GLN A 179 -21.91 -8.83 0.71
N LEU A 180 -21.08 -9.84 0.86
CA LEU A 180 -19.77 -9.73 1.51
C LEU A 180 -18.83 -8.81 0.71
N TYR A 181 -18.80 -8.95 -0.61
CA TYR A 181 -18.05 -8.04 -1.49
C TYR A 181 -18.49 -6.58 -1.31
N LEU A 182 -19.79 -6.30 -1.34
CA LEU A 182 -20.31 -4.94 -1.16
C LEU A 182 -19.94 -4.36 0.22
N LYS A 183 -20.00 -5.17 1.28
CA LYS A 183 -19.49 -4.76 2.60
C LYS A 183 -17.99 -4.47 2.56
N GLY A 184 -17.21 -5.32 1.90
CA GLY A 184 -15.80 -5.10 1.68
C GLY A 184 -15.52 -3.77 0.98
N ARG A 185 -16.23 -3.47 -0.10
CA ARG A 185 -16.13 -2.18 -0.84
C ARG A 185 -16.46 -0.98 0.05
N TYR A 186 -17.51 -1.07 0.85
CA TYR A 186 -17.89 -0.01 1.80
C TYR A 186 -16.77 0.29 2.80
N TYR A 187 -16.16 -0.74 3.41
CA TYR A 187 -15.05 -0.52 4.33
C TYR A 187 -13.78 -0.07 3.63
N TRP A 188 -13.47 -0.61 2.46
CA TRP A 188 -12.32 -0.21 1.66
C TRP A 188 -12.34 1.29 1.30
N SER A 189 -13.52 1.85 1.02
CA SER A 189 -13.65 3.27 0.67
C SER A 189 -13.28 4.24 1.78
N LYS A 190 -13.30 3.81 3.04
CA LYS A 190 -12.98 4.65 4.20
C LYS A 190 -11.48 4.86 4.42
N ARG A 191 -10.63 3.98 3.90
CA ARG A 191 -9.17 4.08 3.91
C ARG A 191 -8.53 4.30 5.28
N THR A 192 -9.16 3.83 6.37
CA THR A 192 -8.50 3.75 7.66
C THR A 192 -7.86 2.37 7.85
N PRO A 193 -6.80 2.25 8.69
CA PRO A 193 -6.18 0.95 8.97
C PRO A 193 -7.18 -0.13 9.40
N ASP A 194 -8.08 0.22 10.32
CA ASP A 194 -9.09 -0.70 10.85
C ASP A 194 -10.14 -1.09 9.79
N ASP A 195 -10.56 -0.14 8.97
CA ASP A 195 -11.57 -0.40 7.94
C ASP A 195 -10.97 -1.18 6.77
N LEU A 196 -9.71 -0.95 6.39
CA LEU A 196 -9.02 -1.79 5.39
C LEU A 196 -8.86 -3.24 5.85
N ASN A 197 -8.57 -3.47 7.15
CA ASN A 197 -8.55 -4.83 7.69
C ASN A 197 -9.93 -5.50 7.64
N LYS A 198 -11.02 -4.77 7.96
CA LYS A 198 -12.39 -5.28 7.81
C LYS A 198 -12.73 -5.58 6.35
N ALA A 199 -12.34 -4.68 5.44
CA ALA A 199 -12.55 -4.90 4.01
C ALA A 199 -11.88 -6.19 3.54
N LEU A 200 -10.61 -6.39 3.95
CA LEU A 200 -9.87 -7.60 3.64
C LEU A 200 -10.58 -8.85 4.14
N ASP A 201 -11.06 -8.84 5.41
CA ASP A 201 -11.80 -9.95 5.99
C ASP A 201 -13.10 -10.26 5.20
N TYR A 202 -13.83 -9.22 4.77
CA TYR A 202 -15.05 -9.41 3.97
C TYR A 202 -14.77 -9.96 2.57
N PHE A 203 -13.72 -9.47 1.89
CA PHE A 203 -13.36 -10.00 0.58
C PHE A 203 -12.85 -11.44 0.67
N MET A 204 -12.09 -11.79 1.71
CA MET A 204 -11.70 -13.18 1.95
C MET A 204 -12.92 -14.09 2.17
N GLN A 205 -13.91 -13.64 2.94
CA GLN A 205 -15.15 -14.39 3.11
C GLN A 205 -15.91 -14.53 1.78
N ALA A 206 -15.98 -13.48 0.96
CA ALA A 206 -16.60 -13.54 -0.36
C ALA A 206 -15.93 -14.61 -1.25
N VAL A 207 -14.60 -14.70 -1.24
CA VAL A 207 -13.85 -15.74 -1.97
C VAL A 207 -14.10 -17.14 -1.42
N VAL A 208 -14.33 -17.29 -0.10
CA VAL A 208 -14.68 -18.59 0.51
C VAL A 208 -16.06 -19.04 0.07
N HIS A 209 -17.03 -18.12 -0.03
CA HIS A 209 -18.40 -18.42 -0.50
C HIS A 209 -18.44 -18.71 -2.00
N ASP A 210 -17.75 -17.90 -2.81
CA ASP A 210 -17.63 -18.12 -4.25
C ASP A 210 -16.18 -17.96 -4.72
N PRO A 211 -15.42 -19.07 -4.82
CA PRO A 211 -14.03 -19.06 -5.28
C PRO A 211 -13.85 -18.59 -6.74
N ASN A 212 -14.92 -18.46 -7.52
CA ASN A 212 -14.88 -17.99 -8.90
C ASN A 212 -15.36 -16.54 -9.04
N TYR A 213 -15.63 -15.84 -7.94
CA TYR A 213 -16.07 -14.45 -7.95
C TYR A 213 -14.89 -13.49 -8.20
N SER A 214 -14.62 -13.14 -9.45
CA SER A 214 -13.52 -12.29 -9.88
C SER A 214 -13.43 -10.96 -9.09
N GLN A 215 -14.59 -10.27 -8.88
CA GLN A 215 -14.63 -9.00 -8.17
C GLN A 215 -14.18 -9.11 -6.70
N ALA A 216 -14.37 -10.25 -6.04
CA ALA A 216 -13.85 -10.45 -4.69
C ALA A 216 -12.31 -10.47 -4.68
N TYR A 217 -11.68 -11.07 -5.70
CA TYR A 217 -10.22 -11.02 -5.87
C TYR A 217 -9.72 -9.63 -6.26
N VAL A 218 -10.47 -8.86 -7.06
CA VAL A 218 -10.20 -7.43 -7.28
C VAL A 218 -10.19 -6.69 -5.95
N GLY A 219 -11.20 -6.91 -5.11
CA GLY A 219 -11.28 -6.30 -3.77
C GLY A 219 -10.09 -6.65 -2.88
N LEU A 220 -9.63 -7.91 -2.90
CA LEU A 220 -8.42 -8.34 -2.19
C LEU A 220 -7.17 -7.63 -2.73
N ALA A 221 -7.01 -7.56 -4.05
CA ALA A 221 -5.88 -6.89 -4.70
C ALA A 221 -5.85 -5.40 -4.32
N ASP A 222 -6.99 -4.72 -4.42
CA ASP A 222 -7.16 -3.32 -4.05
C ASP A 222 -6.84 -3.06 -2.57
N CYS A 223 -7.25 -3.95 -1.67
CA CYS A 223 -6.89 -3.85 -0.26
C CYS A 223 -5.39 -3.95 -0.05
N TYR A 224 -4.75 -4.97 -0.60
CA TYR A 224 -3.30 -5.17 -0.44
C TYR A 224 -2.50 -4.05 -1.11
N ASN A 225 -2.95 -3.52 -2.24
CA ASN A 225 -2.35 -2.36 -2.90
C ASN A 225 -2.30 -1.13 -1.99
N LEU A 226 -3.34 -0.92 -1.17
CA LEU A 226 -3.42 0.22 -0.25
C LEU A 226 -2.83 -0.06 1.14
N MET A 227 -2.76 -1.32 1.58
CA MET A 227 -2.35 -1.65 2.94
C MET A 227 -0.95 -1.16 3.29
N ARG A 228 -0.02 -1.10 2.32
CA ARG A 228 1.31 -0.52 2.53
C ARG A 228 1.23 0.94 2.99
N GLU A 229 0.29 1.69 2.43
CA GLU A 229 0.18 3.14 2.69
C GLU A 229 -0.56 3.44 3.99
N TYR A 230 -1.57 2.65 4.30
CA TYR A 230 -2.51 2.93 5.40
C TYR A 230 -2.34 2.02 6.62
N THR A 231 -1.54 0.95 6.53
CA THR A 231 -1.36 -0.01 7.63
C THR A 231 0.12 -0.27 7.92
N LEU A 232 0.38 -1.18 8.87
CA LEU A 232 1.74 -1.63 9.22
C LEU A 232 2.25 -2.78 8.33
N MET A 233 1.48 -3.18 7.30
CA MET A 233 1.89 -4.28 6.43
C MET A 233 3.06 -3.83 5.54
N PRO A 234 4.23 -4.50 5.57
CA PRO A 234 5.36 -4.12 4.74
C PRO A 234 5.08 -4.39 3.25
N SER A 235 5.70 -3.61 2.37
CA SER A 235 5.59 -3.77 0.90
C SER A 235 5.94 -5.18 0.44
N SER A 236 6.93 -5.81 1.07
CA SER A 236 7.37 -7.18 0.79
C SER A 236 6.31 -8.25 1.11
N GLU A 237 5.31 -7.92 1.90
CA GLU A 237 4.17 -8.79 2.20
C GLU A 237 2.92 -8.40 1.40
N ALA A 238 2.62 -7.10 1.30
CA ALA A 238 1.41 -6.58 0.66
C ALA A 238 1.40 -6.84 -0.85
N TYR A 239 2.45 -6.44 -1.57
CA TYR A 239 2.47 -6.49 -3.02
C TYR A 239 2.47 -7.92 -3.63
N PRO A 240 3.20 -8.92 -3.10
CA PRO A 240 3.05 -10.28 -3.60
C PRO A 240 1.62 -10.82 -3.48
N ARG A 241 0.91 -10.47 -2.39
CA ARG A 241 -0.49 -10.86 -2.20
C ARG A 241 -1.42 -10.11 -3.14
N ALA A 242 -1.20 -8.80 -3.33
CA ALA A 242 -1.92 -8.01 -4.32
C ALA A 242 -1.77 -8.60 -5.72
N LEU A 243 -0.53 -8.95 -6.11
CA LEU A 243 -0.24 -9.54 -7.42
C LEU A 243 -0.93 -10.89 -7.62
N ALA A 244 -0.90 -11.76 -6.60
CA ALA A 244 -1.57 -13.05 -6.66
C ALA A 244 -3.08 -12.88 -6.82
N ALA A 245 -3.70 -11.98 -6.04
CA ALA A 245 -5.13 -11.70 -6.12
C ALA A 245 -5.52 -11.07 -7.47
N ALA A 246 -4.77 -10.07 -7.96
CA ALA A 246 -5.05 -9.43 -9.24
C ALA A 246 -4.91 -10.40 -10.42
N LYS A 247 -3.86 -11.25 -10.42
CA LYS A 247 -3.71 -12.30 -11.45
C LYS A 247 -4.87 -13.29 -11.41
N LYS A 248 -5.32 -13.67 -10.21
CA LYS A 248 -6.49 -14.57 -10.09
C LYS A 248 -7.77 -13.91 -10.56
N ALA A 249 -7.96 -12.62 -10.31
CA ALA A 249 -9.11 -11.87 -10.83
C ALA A 249 -9.15 -11.87 -12.36
N VAL A 250 -8.01 -11.58 -13.02
CA VAL A 250 -7.89 -11.61 -14.49
C VAL A 250 -8.06 -13.03 -15.03
N GLU A 251 -7.54 -14.07 -14.35
CA GLU A 251 -7.74 -15.47 -14.73
C GLU A 251 -9.24 -15.86 -14.76
N LEU A 252 -10.01 -15.35 -13.79
CA LEU A 252 -11.45 -15.62 -13.66
C LEU A 252 -12.30 -14.79 -14.62
N ASP A 253 -11.88 -13.56 -14.91
CA ASP A 253 -12.58 -12.65 -15.84
C ASP A 253 -11.57 -11.72 -16.53
N ASP A 254 -11.12 -12.12 -17.72
CA ASP A 254 -10.18 -11.35 -18.56
C ASP A 254 -10.83 -10.18 -19.30
N GLN A 255 -12.15 -9.98 -19.12
CA GLN A 255 -12.89 -8.82 -19.62
C GLN A 255 -13.18 -7.80 -18.52
N SER A 256 -12.74 -8.04 -17.28
CA SER A 256 -12.91 -7.10 -16.18
C SER A 256 -11.89 -5.95 -16.24
N SER A 257 -12.38 -4.74 -16.50
CA SER A 257 -11.60 -3.50 -16.42
C SER A 257 -10.95 -3.32 -15.06
N GLU A 258 -11.68 -3.64 -13.98
CA GLU A 258 -11.22 -3.54 -12.60
C GLU A 258 -10.08 -4.51 -12.30
N ALA A 259 -10.16 -5.75 -12.81
CA ALA A 259 -9.12 -6.76 -12.61
C ALA A 259 -7.81 -6.33 -13.27
N HIS A 260 -7.87 -5.85 -14.52
CA HIS A 260 -6.70 -5.31 -15.22
C HIS A 260 -6.15 -4.04 -14.56
N ALA A 261 -7.01 -3.15 -14.06
CA ALA A 261 -6.57 -1.95 -13.34
C ALA A 261 -5.82 -2.30 -12.05
N SER A 262 -6.32 -3.26 -11.26
CA SER A 262 -5.64 -3.72 -10.04
C SER A 262 -4.31 -4.42 -10.36
N LEU A 263 -4.25 -5.20 -11.45
CA LEU A 263 -3.02 -5.84 -11.93
C LEU A 263 -2.00 -4.79 -12.42
N ALA A 264 -2.46 -3.78 -13.16
CA ALA A 264 -1.63 -2.67 -13.62
C ALA A 264 -0.98 -1.94 -12.44
N PHE A 265 -1.81 -1.63 -11.43
CA PHE A 265 -1.35 -0.95 -10.22
C PHE A 265 -0.20 -1.72 -9.55
N VAL A 266 -0.42 -2.99 -9.20
CA VAL A 266 0.60 -3.76 -8.50
C VAL A 266 1.83 -4.04 -9.37
N SER A 267 1.66 -4.23 -10.68
CA SER A 267 2.78 -4.41 -11.61
C SER A 267 3.69 -3.18 -11.60
N PHE A 268 3.12 -1.97 -11.59
CA PHE A 268 3.89 -0.73 -11.56
C PHE A 268 4.40 -0.40 -10.15
N PHE A 269 3.49 -0.14 -9.20
CA PHE A 269 3.86 0.36 -7.87
C PHE A 269 4.54 -0.69 -6.99
N GLY A 270 4.15 -1.96 -7.14
CA GLY A 270 4.66 -3.04 -6.32
C GLY A 270 5.87 -3.75 -6.91
N MET A 271 5.78 -4.11 -8.19
CA MET A 271 6.80 -4.93 -8.85
C MET A 271 7.81 -4.12 -9.64
N TRP A 272 7.53 -2.83 -9.94
CA TRP A 272 8.33 -1.95 -10.80
C TRP A 272 8.46 -2.49 -12.23
N GLU A 273 7.44 -3.23 -12.68
CA GLU A 273 7.31 -3.76 -14.02
C GLU A 273 6.62 -2.72 -14.93
N ILE A 274 7.36 -1.67 -15.30
CA ILE A 274 6.84 -0.49 -16.00
C ILE A 274 6.02 -0.87 -17.24
N ALA A 275 6.62 -1.63 -18.17
CA ALA A 275 5.94 -2.00 -19.41
C ALA A 275 4.74 -2.94 -19.19
N ALA A 276 4.76 -3.78 -18.17
CA ALA A 276 3.61 -4.60 -17.80
C ALA A 276 2.47 -3.75 -17.26
N GLY A 277 2.78 -2.82 -16.34
CA GLY A 277 1.79 -1.87 -15.80
C GLY A 277 1.09 -1.08 -16.90
N GLU A 278 1.84 -0.55 -17.89
CA GLU A 278 1.25 0.21 -18.99
C GLU A 278 0.29 -0.63 -19.84
N ARG A 279 0.67 -1.86 -20.19
CA ARG A 279 -0.21 -2.73 -20.97
C ARG A 279 -1.53 -3.01 -20.26
N GLU A 280 -1.47 -3.28 -18.97
CA GLU A 280 -2.65 -3.60 -18.18
C GLU A 280 -3.53 -2.35 -17.95
N PHE A 281 -2.95 -1.14 -17.75
CA PHE A 281 -3.74 0.10 -17.69
C PHE A 281 -4.47 0.37 -19.00
N ARG A 282 -3.79 0.28 -20.15
CA ARG A 282 -4.42 0.45 -21.46
C ARG A 282 -5.51 -0.59 -21.68
N ARG A 283 -5.25 -1.86 -21.33
CA ARG A 283 -6.27 -2.91 -21.43
C ARG A 283 -7.50 -2.61 -20.58
N ALA A 284 -7.30 -2.13 -19.34
CA ALA A 284 -8.41 -1.75 -18.46
C ALA A 284 -9.26 -0.61 -19.04
N ILE A 285 -8.62 0.40 -19.64
CA ILE A 285 -9.29 1.53 -20.31
C ILE A 285 -10.05 1.05 -21.57
N ASP A 286 -9.43 0.20 -22.40
CA ASP A 286 -10.07 -0.36 -23.59
C ASP A 286 -11.31 -1.17 -23.26
N LEU A 287 -11.29 -1.94 -22.17
CA LEU A 287 -12.40 -2.75 -21.70
C LEU A 287 -13.56 -1.90 -21.18
N ASN A 288 -13.29 -0.84 -20.43
CA ASN A 288 -14.31 0.07 -19.93
C ASN A 288 -13.79 1.52 -19.87
N PRO A 289 -13.89 2.30 -20.97
CA PRO A 289 -13.41 3.68 -21.01
C PRO A 289 -14.24 4.65 -20.14
N LYS A 290 -15.32 4.18 -19.52
CA LYS A 290 -16.13 4.96 -18.57
C LYS A 290 -15.79 4.68 -17.11
N ASN A 291 -14.84 3.79 -16.84
CA ASN A 291 -14.36 3.54 -15.49
C ASN A 291 -13.31 4.61 -15.12
N PRO A 292 -13.54 5.49 -14.13
CA PRO A 292 -12.59 6.54 -13.78
C PRO A 292 -11.28 6.01 -13.18
N ALA A 293 -11.30 4.84 -12.52
CA ALA A 293 -10.15 4.34 -11.76
C ALA A 293 -8.92 4.01 -12.64
N PRO A 294 -9.04 3.30 -13.79
CA PRO A 294 -7.90 3.08 -14.69
C PRO A 294 -7.28 4.38 -15.19
N HIS A 295 -8.09 5.35 -15.62
CA HIS A 295 -7.63 6.67 -16.07
C HIS A 295 -6.85 7.39 -14.97
N HIS A 296 -7.38 7.42 -13.76
CA HIS A 296 -6.76 8.04 -12.60
C HIS A 296 -5.39 7.41 -12.27
N TRP A 297 -5.32 6.09 -12.19
CA TRP A 297 -4.07 5.41 -11.85
C TRP A 297 -3.05 5.43 -12.98
N TYR A 298 -3.52 5.41 -14.22
CA TYR A 298 -2.67 5.58 -15.38
C TYR A 298 -2.08 6.98 -15.47
N ALA A 299 -2.84 8.02 -15.08
CA ALA A 299 -2.30 9.37 -14.98
C ALA A 299 -1.12 9.45 -14.00
N ASN A 300 -1.21 8.80 -12.84
CA ASN A 300 -0.10 8.75 -11.88
C ASN A 300 1.10 7.93 -12.39
N TYR A 301 0.85 6.86 -13.15
CA TYR A 301 1.89 6.11 -13.86
C TYR A 301 2.62 7.03 -14.86
N LEU A 302 1.87 7.78 -15.66
CA LEU A 302 2.42 8.70 -16.67
C LEU A 302 3.18 9.87 -16.03
N LEU A 303 2.69 10.38 -14.88
CA LEU A 303 3.38 11.38 -14.07
C LEU A 303 4.77 10.89 -13.64
N ALA A 304 4.87 9.68 -13.12
CA ALA A 304 6.14 9.09 -12.68
C ALA A 304 7.15 8.90 -13.83
N LEU A 305 6.67 8.77 -15.06
CA LEU A 305 7.48 8.64 -16.28
C LEU A 305 7.64 9.96 -17.06
N HIS A 306 7.29 11.10 -16.46
CA HIS A 306 7.37 12.46 -17.06
C HIS A 306 6.58 12.64 -18.36
N ARG A 307 5.61 11.77 -18.60
CA ARG A 307 4.68 11.87 -19.73
C ARG A 307 3.55 12.85 -19.42
N TYR A 308 3.91 14.06 -19.03
CA TYR A 308 3.00 15.06 -18.47
C TYR A 308 1.77 15.40 -19.32
N PRO A 309 1.86 15.58 -20.66
CA PRO A 309 0.67 15.86 -21.49
C PRO A 309 -0.35 14.71 -21.44
N GLU A 310 0.15 13.47 -21.45
CA GLU A 310 -0.70 12.29 -21.37
C GLU A 310 -1.29 12.15 -19.97
N ALA A 311 -0.49 12.39 -18.91
CA ALA A 311 -0.97 12.39 -17.53
C ALA A 311 -2.12 13.38 -17.32
N LEU A 312 -2.03 14.59 -17.88
CA LEU A 312 -3.11 15.57 -17.83
C LEU A 312 -4.36 15.08 -18.58
N THR A 313 -4.20 14.48 -19.75
CA THR A 313 -5.33 13.94 -20.52
C THR A 313 -6.08 12.87 -19.72
N GLU A 314 -5.35 11.94 -19.11
CA GLU A 314 -5.95 10.84 -18.37
C GLU A 314 -6.58 11.30 -17.05
N ILE A 315 -5.98 12.26 -16.33
CA ILE A 315 -6.57 12.77 -15.09
C ILE A 315 -7.79 13.64 -15.35
N ASP A 316 -7.81 14.44 -16.42
CA ASP A 316 -8.97 15.23 -16.85
C ASP A 316 -10.13 14.29 -17.28
N GLN A 317 -9.82 13.17 -17.93
CA GLN A 317 -10.80 12.12 -18.24
C GLN A 317 -11.37 11.50 -16.97
N ALA A 318 -10.52 11.15 -16.01
CA ALA A 318 -10.95 10.62 -14.71
C ALA A 318 -11.86 11.60 -13.97
N GLU A 319 -11.50 12.90 -13.92
CA GLU A 319 -12.32 13.96 -13.32
C GLU A 319 -13.67 14.09 -14.01
N SER A 320 -13.72 14.02 -15.35
CA SER A 320 -14.98 14.11 -16.11
C SER A 320 -15.94 12.96 -15.77
N LEU A 321 -15.40 11.78 -15.44
CA LEU A 321 -16.15 10.58 -15.09
C LEU A 321 -16.57 10.56 -13.62
N ASP A 322 -15.73 11.07 -12.71
CA ASP A 322 -16.03 11.19 -11.27
C ASP A 322 -15.54 12.54 -10.71
N PRO A 323 -16.31 13.63 -10.96
CA PRO A 323 -15.94 14.98 -10.49
C PRO A 323 -16.07 15.15 -8.96
N ALA A 324 -16.59 14.13 -8.27
CA ALA A 324 -16.74 14.15 -6.83
C ALA A 324 -15.55 13.52 -6.08
N SER A 325 -14.68 12.81 -6.76
CA SER A 325 -13.55 12.10 -6.15
C SER A 325 -12.49 13.05 -5.62
N SER A 326 -12.35 13.11 -4.28
CA SER A 326 -11.31 13.90 -3.62
C SER A 326 -9.90 13.49 -4.07
N ALA A 327 -9.71 12.21 -4.39
CA ALA A 327 -8.41 11.70 -4.81
C ALA A 327 -8.04 12.12 -6.24
N ILE A 328 -8.98 12.02 -7.18
CA ILE A 328 -8.75 12.46 -8.57
C ILE A 328 -8.42 13.95 -8.59
N LEU A 329 -9.19 14.75 -7.85
CA LEU A 329 -8.99 16.20 -7.77
C LEU A 329 -7.65 16.59 -7.13
N ALA A 330 -7.23 15.88 -6.08
CA ALA A 330 -5.94 16.11 -5.44
C ALA A 330 -4.79 15.73 -6.37
N ASP A 331 -4.84 14.55 -6.99
CA ASP A 331 -3.80 14.08 -7.90
C ASP A 331 -3.73 14.97 -9.16
N ARG A 332 -4.87 15.47 -9.64
CA ARG A 332 -4.89 16.49 -10.71
C ARG A 332 -4.11 17.74 -10.31
N GLY A 333 -4.30 18.22 -9.09
CA GLY A 333 -3.53 19.35 -8.55
C GLY A 333 -2.02 19.08 -8.56
N ASN A 334 -1.60 17.87 -8.18
CA ASN A 334 -0.19 17.46 -8.23
C ASN A 334 0.34 17.37 -9.68
N ILE A 335 -0.43 16.82 -10.61
CA ILE A 335 -0.06 16.74 -12.03
C ILE A 335 0.03 18.14 -12.65
N LEU A 336 -0.91 19.04 -12.34
CA LEU A 336 -0.85 20.44 -12.75
C LEU A 336 0.44 21.12 -12.26
N TRP A 337 0.82 20.84 -11.01
CA TRP A 337 2.08 21.35 -10.47
C TRP A 337 3.28 20.85 -11.29
N ALA A 338 3.38 19.56 -11.54
CA ALA A 338 4.46 18.95 -12.30
C ALA A 338 4.55 19.45 -13.76
N THR A 339 3.45 19.94 -14.32
CA THR A 339 3.41 20.55 -15.67
C THR A 339 3.75 22.04 -15.69
N GLY A 340 4.16 22.64 -14.57
CA GLY A 340 4.47 24.07 -14.45
C GLY A 340 3.23 24.98 -14.32
N ARG A 341 2.01 24.42 -14.22
CA ARG A 341 0.76 25.19 -14.04
C ARG A 341 0.52 25.52 -12.56
N HIS A 342 1.53 26.10 -11.90
CA HIS A 342 1.59 26.23 -10.43
C HIS A 342 0.43 27.02 -9.83
N THR A 343 0.04 28.15 -10.47
CA THR A 343 -1.09 28.97 -9.98
C THR A 343 -2.41 28.21 -10.01
N GLU A 344 -2.66 27.43 -11.05
CA GLU A 344 -3.86 26.62 -11.20
C GLU A 344 -3.84 25.46 -10.22
N ALA A 345 -2.69 24.79 -10.06
CA ALA A 345 -2.50 23.72 -9.08
C ALA A 345 -2.83 24.18 -7.66
N LEU A 346 -2.23 25.32 -7.21
CA LEU A 346 -2.50 25.88 -5.89
C LEU A 346 -3.98 26.28 -5.72
N SER A 347 -4.59 26.88 -6.76
CA SER A 347 -6.01 27.25 -6.72
C SER A 347 -6.90 26.01 -6.55
N SER A 348 -6.65 24.96 -7.34
CA SER A 348 -7.39 23.69 -7.29
C SER A 348 -7.22 23.01 -5.94
N LEU A 349 -5.99 22.89 -5.43
CA LEU A 349 -5.72 22.25 -4.14
C LEU A 349 -6.36 23.01 -2.96
N LYS A 350 -6.31 24.36 -2.96
CA LYS A 350 -6.99 25.18 -1.95
C LYS A 350 -8.51 25.05 -1.99
N GLN A 351 -9.09 24.97 -3.19
CA GLN A 351 -10.51 24.71 -3.32
C GLN A 351 -10.88 23.33 -2.75
N MET A 352 -10.03 22.34 -3.01
CA MET A 352 -10.19 20.97 -2.49
C MET A 352 -10.07 20.94 -0.96
N GLU A 353 -9.08 21.63 -0.37
CA GLU A 353 -8.92 21.79 1.06
C GLU A 353 -10.19 22.35 1.71
N GLY A 354 -10.78 23.39 1.10
CA GLY A 354 -12.03 23.97 1.57
C GLY A 354 -13.24 23.04 1.48
N ARG A 355 -13.22 22.11 0.52
CA ARG A 355 -14.30 21.14 0.28
C ARG A 355 -14.19 19.91 1.20
N ASP A 356 -12.97 19.39 1.38
CA ASP A 356 -12.69 18.18 2.14
C ASP A 356 -11.40 18.34 2.95
N PRO A 357 -11.46 19.11 4.06
CA PRO A 357 -10.28 19.39 4.89
C PRO A 357 -9.72 18.16 5.62
N GLY A 358 -10.43 17.05 5.59
CA GLY A 358 -9.97 15.76 6.13
C GLY A 358 -9.23 14.91 5.12
N PHE A 359 -9.19 15.29 3.85
CA PHE A 359 -8.54 14.51 2.82
C PHE A 359 -7.02 14.77 2.80
N ARG A 360 -6.26 13.83 3.29
CA ARG A 360 -4.83 13.96 3.56
C ARG A 360 -3.98 14.42 2.37
N SER A 361 -4.23 13.84 1.17
CA SER A 361 -3.38 14.09 -0.01
C SER A 361 -3.36 15.56 -0.44
N VAL A 362 -4.45 16.30 -0.18
CA VAL A 362 -4.50 17.75 -0.44
C VAL A 362 -3.45 18.49 0.38
N HIS A 363 -3.37 18.20 1.68
CA HIS A 363 -2.39 18.83 2.57
C HIS A 363 -0.96 18.46 2.19
N LEU A 364 -0.74 17.20 1.80
CA LEU A 364 0.56 16.72 1.32
C LEU A 364 1.01 17.47 0.04
N TYR A 365 0.11 17.66 -0.93
CA TYR A 365 0.44 18.36 -2.16
C TYR A 365 0.59 19.86 -1.96
N LEU A 366 -0.20 20.49 -1.08
CA LEU A 366 0.00 21.87 -0.66
C LEU A 366 1.34 22.04 0.08
N GLU A 367 1.71 21.10 0.95
CA GLU A 367 3.01 21.06 1.62
C GLU A 367 4.14 21.08 0.60
N TYR A 368 4.10 20.21 -0.42
CA TYR A 368 5.10 20.19 -1.48
C TYR A 368 5.13 21.49 -2.30
N ALA A 369 3.96 22.02 -2.65
CA ALA A 369 3.87 23.25 -3.41
C ALA A 369 4.48 24.44 -2.65
N TYR A 370 4.11 24.63 -1.40
CA TYR A 370 4.64 25.72 -0.57
C TYR A 370 6.12 25.58 -0.25
N LEU A 371 6.62 24.34 -0.07
CA LEU A 371 8.05 24.09 0.10
C LEU A 371 8.85 24.58 -1.13
N ARG A 372 8.37 24.28 -2.33
CA ARG A 372 8.99 24.66 -3.61
C ARG A 372 8.90 26.15 -3.88
N GLU A 373 7.78 26.78 -3.52
CA GLU A 373 7.61 28.24 -3.54
C GLU A 373 8.43 28.95 -2.45
N ARG A 374 9.07 28.21 -1.52
CA ARG A 374 9.75 28.72 -0.32
C ARG A 374 8.81 29.52 0.60
N ASP A 375 7.52 29.25 0.52
CA ASP A 375 6.51 29.78 1.44
C ASP A 375 6.47 28.93 2.71
N TYR A 376 7.51 29.08 3.53
CA TYR A 376 7.69 28.28 4.72
C TYR A 376 6.59 28.43 5.78
N PRO A 377 5.95 29.61 5.97
CA PRO A 377 4.81 29.73 6.88
C PRO A 377 3.64 28.82 6.47
N ASN A 378 3.24 28.82 5.21
CA ASN A 378 2.18 27.97 4.69
C ASN A 378 2.62 26.50 4.64
N PHE A 379 3.87 26.20 4.26
CA PHE A 379 4.45 24.85 4.36
C PHE A 379 4.29 24.26 5.77
N LEU A 380 4.66 25.02 6.83
CA LEU A 380 4.56 24.57 8.22
C LEU A 380 3.11 24.35 8.65
N ALA A 381 2.19 25.20 8.17
CA ALA A 381 0.77 25.03 8.45
C ALA A 381 0.23 23.73 7.87
N GLU A 382 0.56 23.43 6.61
CA GLU A 382 0.15 22.18 5.95
C GLU A 382 0.84 20.94 6.55
N LEU A 383 2.13 21.01 6.83
CA LEU A 383 2.89 19.97 7.52
C LEU A 383 2.22 19.57 8.85
N ARG A 384 1.75 20.55 9.62
CA ARG A 384 1.04 20.31 10.88
C ARG A 384 -0.34 19.67 10.67
N LYS A 385 -1.10 20.13 9.66
CA LYS A 385 -2.41 19.57 9.31
C LYS A 385 -2.27 18.11 8.87
N ASN A 386 -1.32 17.84 7.94
CA ASN A 386 -1.01 16.50 7.48
C ASN A 386 -0.61 15.58 8.64
N ALA A 387 0.29 16.01 9.51
CA ALA A 387 0.73 15.26 10.67
C ALA A 387 -0.44 14.94 11.65
N ALA A 388 -1.39 15.86 11.83
CA ALA A 388 -2.57 15.65 12.67
C ALA A 388 -3.52 14.60 12.06
N LEU A 389 -3.71 14.59 10.74
CA LEU A 389 -4.57 13.63 10.04
C LEU A 389 -4.03 12.18 10.07
N VAL A 390 -2.72 12.02 10.10
CA VAL A 390 -2.09 10.69 10.21
C VAL A 390 -2.27 10.07 11.61
N HIS A 391 -2.62 10.87 12.61
CA HIS A 391 -2.65 10.48 14.03
C HIS A 391 -1.32 9.86 14.50
N ASP A 392 -0.20 10.35 13.95
CA ASP A 392 1.15 9.85 14.24
C ASP A 392 1.90 10.84 15.13
N ALA A 393 2.26 10.39 16.33
CA ALA A 393 3.04 11.19 17.27
C ALA A 393 4.41 11.59 16.70
N SER A 394 5.02 10.75 15.84
CA SER A 394 6.32 11.01 15.22
C SER A 394 6.21 12.13 14.16
N ALA A 395 5.14 12.13 13.37
CA ALA A 395 4.87 13.19 12.40
C ALA A 395 4.64 14.53 13.12
N LEU A 396 3.87 14.54 14.21
CA LEU A 396 3.67 15.73 15.05
C LEU A 396 4.94 16.21 15.75
N GLU A 397 5.82 15.28 16.20
CA GLU A 397 7.14 15.61 16.75
C GLU A 397 7.99 16.34 15.70
N SER A 398 8.00 15.82 14.45
CA SER A 398 8.73 16.42 13.33
C SER A 398 8.19 17.80 12.95
N ALA A 399 6.87 17.96 12.82
CA ALA A 399 6.24 19.25 12.52
C ALA A 399 6.52 20.29 13.61
N THR A 400 6.41 19.90 14.87
CA THR A 400 6.71 20.78 16.01
C THR A 400 8.18 21.20 16.03
N ALA A 401 9.10 20.30 15.70
CA ALA A 401 10.53 20.62 15.58
C ALA A 401 10.80 21.59 14.42
N ALA A 402 10.12 21.41 13.29
CA ALA A 402 10.20 22.32 12.16
C ALA A 402 9.78 23.74 12.52
N GLU A 403 8.62 23.90 13.17
CA GLU A 403 8.11 25.21 13.61
C GLU A 403 9.10 25.92 14.55
N LYS A 404 9.58 25.21 15.58
CA LYS A 404 10.57 25.77 16.54
C LYS A 404 11.88 26.12 15.83
N GLY A 405 12.33 25.25 14.92
CA GLY A 405 13.54 25.48 14.15
C GLY A 405 13.43 26.70 13.23
N PHE A 406 12.27 26.89 12.59
CA PHE A 406 11.99 28.05 11.75
C PHE A 406 11.98 29.35 12.56
N ALA A 407 11.33 29.35 13.71
CA ALA A 407 11.30 30.51 14.61
C ALA A 407 12.68 30.90 15.12
N ALA A 408 13.59 29.92 15.30
CA ALA A 408 14.94 30.16 15.82
C ALA A 408 15.97 30.54 14.75
N GLY A 409 15.84 30.06 13.52
CA GLY A 409 16.89 30.17 12.49
C GLY A 409 16.37 30.16 11.04
N GLY A 410 15.10 30.50 10.82
CA GLY A 410 14.50 30.52 9.49
C GLY A 410 14.52 29.15 8.80
N ALA A 411 14.57 29.11 7.49
CA ALA A 411 14.56 27.88 6.72
C ALA A 411 15.66 26.89 7.11
N ARG A 412 16.88 27.37 7.31
CA ARG A 412 18.00 26.51 7.74
C ARG A 412 17.73 25.86 9.09
N GLY A 413 17.30 26.67 10.09
CA GLY A 413 16.94 26.16 11.40
C GLY A 413 15.81 25.14 11.38
N MET A 414 14.83 25.34 10.48
CA MET A 414 13.73 24.41 10.22
C MET A 414 14.24 23.05 9.77
N PHE A 415 15.00 23.00 8.67
CA PHE A 415 15.49 21.73 8.11
C PHE A 415 16.48 21.01 9.06
N ASP A 416 17.35 21.75 9.73
CA ASP A 416 18.26 21.19 10.73
C ASP A 416 17.49 20.58 11.92
N ALA A 417 16.37 21.18 12.33
CA ALA A 417 15.53 20.66 13.41
C ALA A 417 14.75 19.41 12.95
N MET A 418 14.15 19.46 11.76
CA MET A 418 13.49 18.30 11.16
C MET A 418 14.44 17.11 11.05
N LEU A 419 15.64 17.34 10.50
CA LEU A 419 16.62 16.30 10.29
C LEU A 419 17.06 15.62 11.60
N ARG A 420 17.20 16.38 12.70
CA ARG A 420 17.53 15.81 14.03
C ARG A 420 16.45 14.83 14.50
N VAL A 421 15.17 15.18 14.33
CA VAL A 421 14.04 14.31 14.70
C VAL A 421 13.96 13.12 13.77
N GLN A 422 14.01 13.35 12.45
CA GLN A 422 13.93 12.31 11.43
C GLN A 422 15.05 11.28 11.55
N LYS A 423 16.27 11.68 11.90
CA LYS A 423 17.37 10.72 12.18
C LYS A 423 17.03 9.74 13.30
N LYS A 424 16.47 10.23 14.39
CA LYS A 424 16.02 9.40 15.51
C LYS A 424 14.91 8.45 15.06
N LEU A 425 13.91 8.97 14.35
CA LEU A 425 12.76 8.21 13.85
C LEU A 425 13.14 7.19 12.78
N TYR A 426 14.11 7.52 11.92
CA TYR A 426 14.64 6.62 10.90
C TYR A 426 15.30 5.38 11.52
N LEU A 427 16.11 5.59 12.57
CA LEU A 427 16.70 4.48 13.33
C LEU A 427 15.67 3.60 14.04
N GLN A 428 14.47 4.12 14.27
CA GLN A 428 13.33 3.42 14.87
C GLN A 428 12.40 2.80 13.81
N HIS A 429 12.73 2.90 12.53
CA HIS A 429 11.89 2.52 11.39
C HIS A 429 10.51 3.20 11.39
N SER A 430 10.43 4.41 11.96
CA SER A 430 9.19 5.20 12.04
C SER A 430 9.12 6.31 10.97
N VAL A 431 10.13 6.43 10.12
CA VAL A 431 10.18 7.36 8.98
C VAL A 431 10.75 6.62 7.79
N SER A 432 10.15 6.81 6.60
CA SER A 432 10.63 6.17 5.39
C SER A 432 11.99 6.72 4.94
N PRO A 433 12.79 5.90 4.24
CA PRO A 433 14.07 6.37 3.70
C PRO A 433 13.95 7.57 2.76
N ILE A 434 12.88 7.65 1.97
CA ILE A 434 12.68 8.77 1.03
C ILE A 434 12.41 10.09 1.76
N THR A 435 11.65 10.04 2.87
CA THR A 435 11.35 11.24 3.66
C THR A 435 12.61 11.89 4.23
N ILE A 436 13.51 11.09 4.78
CA ILE A 436 14.76 11.63 5.31
C ILE A 436 15.74 12.02 4.18
N ALA A 437 15.71 11.31 3.04
CA ALA A 437 16.48 11.66 1.84
C ALA A 437 16.14 13.07 1.34
N THR A 438 14.84 13.40 1.26
CA THR A 438 14.38 14.74 0.88
C THR A 438 14.95 15.81 1.81
N THR A 439 14.92 15.59 3.12
CA THR A 439 15.47 16.57 4.08
C THR A 439 16.99 16.68 3.98
N TYR A 440 17.72 15.58 3.73
CA TYR A 440 19.16 15.63 3.46
C TYR A 440 19.47 16.41 2.16
N ALA A 441 18.68 16.23 1.11
CA ALA A 441 18.82 16.98 -0.13
C ALA A 441 18.60 18.49 0.10
N LEU A 442 17.57 18.87 0.86
CA LEU A 442 17.28 20.27 1.21
C LEU A 442 18.39 20.94 2.03
N VAL A 443 19.18 20.18 2.80
CA VAL A 443 20.37 20.71 3.50
C VAL A 443 21.66 20.55 2.70
N GLY A 444 21.60 20.02 1.48
CA GLY A 444 22.71 19.89 0.55
C GLY A 444 23.65 18.71 0.86
N ASN A 445 23.20 17.71 1.61
CA ASN A 445 24.01 16.54 1.95
C ASN A 445 23.80 15.39 0.94
N LYS A 446 24.41 15.50 -0.24
CA LYS A 446 24.30 14.52 -1.33
C LYS A 446 24.63 13.08 -0.91
N ALA A 447 25.68 12.88 -0.12
CA ALA A 447 26.13 11.54 0.26
C ALA A 447 25.07 10.79 1.10
N GLU A 448 24.50 11.45 2.11
CA GLU A 448 23.44 10.87 2.92
C GLU A 448 22.14 10.74 2.14
N THR A 449 21.84 11.68 1.23
CA THR A 449 20.69 11.57 0.33
C THR A 449 20.78 10.29 -0.48
N LEU A 450 21.90 10.05 -1.19
CA LEU A 450 22.11 8.84 -2.00
C LEU A 450 22.04 7.56 -1.16
N ARG A 451 22.60 7.56 0.05
CA ARG A 451 22.51 6.42 0.95
C ARG A 451 21.05 6.10 1.33
N CYS A 452 20.26 7.12 1.62
CA CYS A 452 18.85 6.94 1.96
C CYS A 452 18.03 6.53 0.74
N LEU A 453 18.30 7.06 -0.45
CA LEU A 453 17.65 6.61 -1.70
C LEU A 453 17.98 5.14 -2.01
N GLN A 454 19.24 4.71 -1.80
CA GLN A 454 19.62 3.30 -1.91
C GLN A 454 18.83 2.42 -0.92
N SER A 455 18.66 2.88 0.33
CA SER A 455 17.86 2.17 1.33
C SER A 455 16.37 2.12 0.93
N ALA A 456 15.83 3.18 0.31
CA ALA A 456 14.47 3.17 -0.25
C ALA A 456 14.32 2.12 -1.36
N TYR A 457 15.33 1.99 -2.23
CA TYR A 457 15.37 0.97 -3.26
C TYR A 457 15.34 -0.45 -2.69
N GLU A 458 16.19 -0.72 -1.68
CA GLU A 458 16.27 -2.03 -1.02
C GLU A 458 14.98 -2.41 -0.31
N GLN A 459 14.27 -1.42 0.24
CA GLN A 459 12.97 -1.60 0.91
C GLN A 459 11.79 -1.62 -0.07
N ARG A 460 12.02 -1.47 -1.37
CA ARG A 460 10.95 -1.35 -2.37
C ARG A 460 9.95 -0.26 -2.01
N ASP A 461 10.44 0.92 -1.60
CA ASP A 461 9.59 2.06 -1.30
C ASP A 461 8.95 2.60 -2.59
N GLY A 462 7.64 2.47 -2.72
CA GLY A 462 6.90 2.88 -3.93
C GLY A 462 6.99 4.38 -4.24
N SER A 463 7.33 5.21 -3.25
CA SER A 463 7.55 6.64 -3.45
C SER A 463 8.76 6.93 -4.30
N LEU A 464 9.71 5.97 -4.37
CA LEU A 464 10.90 6.10 -5.18
C LEU A 464 10.58 6.15 -6.69
N LEU A 465 9.43 5.64 -7.13
CA LEU A 465 8.97 5.76 -8.52
C LEU A 465 8.75 7.21 -8.95
N PHE A 466 8.56 8.12 -8.01
CA PHE A 466 8.36 9.54 -8.26
C PHE A 466 9.61 10.39 -7.96
N VAL A 467 10.75 9.76 -7.71
CA VAL A 467 11.98 10.46 -7.26
C VAL A 467 12.38 11.59 -8.19
N GLU A 468 12.17 11.47 -9.49
CA GLU A 468 12.45 12.50 -10.49
C GLU A 468 11.43 13.65 -10.50
N THR A 469 10.28 13.49 -9.86
CA THR A 469 9.32 14.60 -9.70
C THR A 469 9.66 15.50 -8.50
N TYR A 470 10.70 15.18 -7.73
CA TYR A 470 11.16 15.95 -6.58
C TYR A 470 12.35 16.83 -6.97
N PRO A 471 12.18 18.15 -7.13
CA PRO A 471 13.27 19.04 -7.54
C PRO A 471 14.42 19.09 -6.53
N GLU A 472 14.19 18.64 -5.30
CA GLU A 472 15.22 18.52 -4.28
C GLU A 472 16.34 17.54 -4.68
N PHE A 473 16.07 16.62 -5.61
CA PHE A 473 17.05 15.65 -6.11
C PHE A 473 17.72 16.05 -7.43
N GLU A 474 17.33 17.16 -8.07
CA GLU A 474 17.94 17.64 -9.31
C GLU A 474 19.48 17.75 -9.20
N SER A 475 19.98 18.18 -8.03
CA SER A 475 21.43 18.28 -7.80
C SER A 475 22.15 16.92 -7.84
N LEU A 476 21.43 15.81 -7.88
CA LEU A 476 21.96 14.44 -7.96
C LEU A 476 22.03 13.92 -9.41
N HIS A 477 21.45 14.61 -10.39
CA HIS A 477 21.38 14.12 -11.78
C HIS A 477 22.76 13.81 -12.37
N ASP A 478 23.82 14.50 -11.94
CA ASP A 478 25.20 14.23 -12.35
C ASP A 478 25.90 13.14 -11.53
N GLU A 479 25.32 12.67 -10.44
CA GLU A 479 25.89 11.65 -9.59
C GLU A 479 25.74 10.25 -10.21
N PRO A 480 26.83 9.52 -10.48
CA PRO A 480 26.75 8.18 -11.10
C PRO A 480 25.86 7.21 -10.32
N ALA A 481 25.90 7.27 -8.98
CA ALA A 481 25.09 6.41 -8.12
C ALA A 481 23.58 6.67 -8.26
N TYR A 482 23.21 7.91 -8.53
CA TYR A 482 21.80 8.28 -8.77
C TYR A 482 21.31 7.74 -10.12
N ARG A 483 22.10 7.93 -11.18
CA ARG A 483 21.80 7.39 -12.52
C ARG A 483 21.72 5.86 -12.53
N ASP A 484 22.63 5.20 -11.81
CA ASP A 484 22.56 3.75 -11.64
C ASP A 484 21.27 3.30 -10.92
N LEU A 485 20.86 4.05 -9.89
CA LEU A 485 19.59 3.80 -9.18
C LEU A 485 18.40 3.87 -10.13
N LEU A 486 18.29 4.94 -10.94
CA LEU A 486 17.20 5.11 -11.91
C LEU A 486 17.23 4.02 -12.99
N ALA A 487 18.42 3.67 -13.50
CA ALA A 487 18.57 2.62 -14.50
C ALA A 487 18.10 1.26 -13.97
N ARG A 488 18.43 0.91 -12.72
CA ARG A 488 17.95 -0.34 -12.07
C ARG A 488 16.44 -0.36 -11.88
N MET A 489 15.81 0.81 -11.80
CA MET A 489 14.36 0.97 -11.69
C MET A 489 13.68 1.08 -13.06
N ASN A 490 14.43 1.14 -14.14
CA ASN A 490 13.95 1.45 -15.50
C ASN A 490 13.20 2.80 -15.57
N LEU A 491 13.56 3.76 -14.72
CA LEU A 491 13.01 5.11 -14.75
C LEU A 491 13.81 6.00 -15.71
N PRO A 492 13.14 6.86 -16.50
CA PRO A 492 13.84 7.84 -17.30
C PRO A 492 14.50 8.90 -16.40
N LEU A 493 15.70 9.33 -16.75
CA LEU A 493 16.27 10.55 -16.19
C LEU A 493 15.55 11.74 -16.82
N GLN A 494 15.13 12.70 -16.01
CA GLN A 494 14.61 13.96 -16.54
C GLN A 494 15.76 14.76 -17.15
N ASP A 495 15.69 15.05 -18.45
CA ASP A 495 16.65 15.95 -19.08
C ASP A 495 16.51 17.33 -18.44
N ALA A 496 17.65 17.96 -18.09
CA ALA A 496 17.66 19.32 -17.55
C ALA A 496 17.04 20.26 -18.60
N GLN A 497 15.84 20.79 -18.26
CA GLN A 497 15.13 21.79 -19.10
C GLN A 497 15.76 23.16 -18.98
#